data_c643223a83471efeacb140cc663051d4
#
_entry.id   c643223a83471efeacb140cc663051d4
#
_cell.length_a   1.000
_cell.length_b   1.000
_cell.length_c   1.000
_cell.angle_alpha   90.00
_cell.angle_beta   90.00
_cell.angle_gamma   90.00
#
_symmetry.space_group_name_H-M   'P 1'
#
loop_
_entity.id
_entity.type
_entity.pdbx_description
1 polymer ?
#
loop_
_entity_poly.entity_id
_entity_poly.type
_entity_poly.pdbx_seq_one_letter_code
_entity_poly.pdbx_strand_id
1 'polypeptide(L)'
;MSENLEVNQTAAFGSHGNTIIGTVNTGLSVTDAMQMALQIFREYYPQLKKEAIDELQKMLKEELEKVQPQNILPPIPRIAVPTLQGASISDEEIIRRLYAKLLAGTMNTEKREYAHPAFVRMIDEMNEMDAKVLKAITDINDSIPVARVTFNFEGKYLTHAMPHFYSMHFDGLGNEYDISRSIENLSRLNLINLFDGSVTNFDYKEFERAPYVKNRFDYAVKNNPERQLTIKISEYTIQENDIGHQFANVCILD
;
A
#
# COMPACT_ATOMS: atom_id res chain seq x y z
N MET A 1 47.65 -23.38 -9.42
CA MET A 1 47.51 -22.17 -10.27
C MET A 1 46.11 -22.26 -10.88
N SER A 2 45.16 -21.60 -10.29
CA SER A 2 43.81 -21.47 -10.83
C SER A 2 43.64 -20.03 -11.28
N GLU A 3 43.56 -19.87 -12.62
CA GLU A 3 43.29 -18.59 -13.24
C GLU A 3 41.86 -18.14 -12.95
N ASN A 4 41.74 -16.99 -12.31
CA ASN A 4 40.47 -16.25 -12.22
C ASN A 4 40.20 -15.60 -13.58
N LEU A 5 39.20 -16.13 -14.29
CA LEU A 5 38.65 -15.46 -15.47
C LEU A 5 37.64 -14.41 -14.96
N GLU A 6 38.05 -13.16 -14.92
CA GLU A 6 37.11 -12.03 -14.86
C GLU A 6 36.42 -11.91 -16.22
N VAL A 7 35.14 -12.28 -16.26
CA VAL A 7 34.30 -12.00 -17.44
C VAL A 7 33.50 -10.73 -17.16
N ASN A 8 34.03 -9.61 -17.65
CA ASN A 8 33.28 -8.36 -17.77
C ASN A 8 32.26 -8.51 -18.89
N GLN A 9 31.01 -8.83 -18.54
CA GLN A 9 29.91 -8.76 -19.50
C GLN A 9 29.17 -7.43 -19.37
N THR A 10 29.43 -6.52 -20.28
CA THR A 10 28.60 -5.34 -20.52
C THR A 10 27.33 -5.82 -21.25
N ALA A 11 26.19 -5.86 -20.53
CA ALA A 11 24.91 -6.16 -21.15
C ALA A 11 24.45 -4.94 -21.97
N ALA A 12 24.64 -4.97 -23.29
CA ALA A 12 24.05 -4.00 -24.20
C ALA A 12 22.60 -4.39 -24.47
N PHE A 13 21.65 -3.57 -24.03
CA PHE A 13 20.25 -3.67 -24.42
C PHE A 13 20.07 -3.10 -25.83
N GLY A 14 20.15 -3.97 -26.85
CA GLY A 14 19.78 -3.65 -28.22
C GLY A 14 18.35 -4.09 -28.49
N SER A 15 17.60 -3.27 -29.17
CA SER A 15 16.24 -3.55 -29.67
C SER A 15 16.24 -4.84 -30.51
N HIS A 16 15.44 -5.80 -30.14
CA HIS A 16 14.99 -7.06 -30.74
C HIS A 16 15.33 -8.29 -29.88
N GLY A 17 14.30 -8.80 -29.28
CA GLY A 17 14.04 -10.17 -28.82
C GLY A 17 15.25 -11.11 -28.59
N ASN A 18 16.07 -10.90 -27.56
CA ASN A 18 16.98 -11.93 -27.09
C ASN A 18 16.59 -12.38 -25.69
N THR A 19 16.08 -13.59 -25.62
CA THR A 19 15.95 -14.32 -24.36
C THR A 19 17.36 -14.64 -23.86
N ILE A 20 17.82 -13.93 -22.82
CA ILE A 20 19.03 -14.31 -22.10
C ILE A 20 18.69 -15.46 -21.17
N ILE A 21 18.91 -16.69 -21.62
CA ILE A 21 18.96 -17.87 -20.75
C ILE A 21 20.43 -17.99 -20.31
N GLY A 22 20.72 -17.42 -19.17
CA GLY A 22 22.01 -17.57 -18.49
C GLY A 22 21.78 -17.56 -17.00
N THR A 23 21.81 -18.71 -16.35
CA THR A 23 21.98 -18.79 -14.91
C THR A 23 23.41 -18.37 -14.57
N VAL A 24 23.63 -17.06 -14.43
CA VAL A 24 24.84 -16.54 -13.83
C VAL A 24 24.51 -16.17 -12.41
N ASN A 25 24.97 -16.98 -11.49
CA ASN A 25 24.81 -16.81 -10.05
C ASN A 25 25.84 -15.76 -9.54
N THR A 26 25.86 -14.59 -10.15
CA THR A 26 26.61 -13.42 -9.69
C THR A 26 25.59 -12.35 -9.37
N GLY A 27 25.30 -12.19 -8.07
CA GLY A 27 24.40 -11.13 -7.60
C GLY A 27 24.86 -9.78 -8.17
N LEU A 28 23.90 -8.98 -8.63
CA LEU A 28 24.15 -7.61 -9.05
C LEU A 28 24.52 -6.76 -7.85
N SER A 29 25.48 -5.86 -8.00
CA SER A 29 25.66 -4.83 -7.00
C SER A 29 24.45 -3.89 -6.97
N VAL A 30 24.17 -3.27 -5.82
CA VAL A 30 23.13 -2.23 -5.71
C VAL A 30 23.31 -1.15 -6.77
N THR A 31 24.57 -0.77 -7.05
CA THR A 31 24.91 0.24 -8.07
C THR A 31 24.53 -0.20 -9.48
N ASP A 32 24.83 -1.45 -9.87
CA ASP A 32 24.50 -1.97 -11.19
C ASP A 32 22.99 -2.11 -11.38
N ALA A 33 22.31 -2.61 -10.36
CA ALA A 33 20.86 -2.73 -10.33
C ALA A 33 20.17 -1.36 -10.49
N MET A 34 20.65 -0.33 -9.78
CA MET A 34 20.19 1.04 -9.93
C MET A 34 20.48 1.61 -11.32
N GLN A 35 21.66 1.36 -11.89
CA GLN A 35 21.98 1.83 -13.24
C GLN A 35 21.05 1.23 -14.28
N MET A 36 20.69 -0.05 -14.16
CA MET A 36 19.70 -0.70 -15.04
C MET A 36 18.32 -0.05 -14.92
N ALA A 37 17.84 0.21 -13.71
CA ALA A 37 16.59 0.92 -13.50
C ALA A 37 16.63 2.32 -14.12
N LEU A 38 17.71 3.06 -13.93
CA LEU A 38 17.91 4.40 -14.50
C LEU A 38 18.03 4.41 -16.02
N GLN A 39 18.61 3.38 -16.62
CA GLN A 39 18.68 3.25 -18.06
C GLN A 39 17.26 3.10 -18.65
N ILE A 40 16.41 2.28 -18.04
CA ILE A 40 15.00 2.17 -18.40
C ILE A 40 14.32 3.55 -18.31
N PHE A 41 14.59 4.31 -17.25
CA PHE A 41 14.04 5.66 -17.09
C PHE A 41 14.40 6.60 -18.23
N ARG A 42 15.69 6.72 -18.53
CA ARG A 42 16.20 7.61 -19.57
C ARG A 42 15.70 7.24 -20.96
N GLU A 43 15.50 5.95 -21.21
CA GLU A 43 15.01 5.45 -22.49
C GLU A 43 13.54 5.75 -22.71
N TYR A 44 12.69 5.56 -21.67
CA TYR A 44 11.24 5.69 -21.81
C TYR A 44 10.69 7.06 -21.41
N TYR A 45 11.40 7.81 -20.54
CA TYR A 45 10.90 9.09 -19.98
C TYR A 45 11.96 10.19 -19.94
N PRO A 46 12.49 10.62 -21.11
CA PRO A 46 13.58 11.62 -21.15
C PRO A 46 13.18 13.02 -20.66
N GLN A 47 11.87 13.31 -20.56
CA GLN A 47 11.32 14.61 -20.15
C GLN A 47 11.06 14.74 -18.64
N LEU A 48 11.34 13.71 -17.83
CA LEU A 48 11.06 13.76 -16.40
C LEU A 48 11.96 14.74 -15.65
N LYS A 49 11.39 15.35 -14.60
CA LYS A 49 12.13 16.27 -13.72
C LYS A 49 13.25 15.51 -13.01
N LYS A 50 14.44 16.08 -13.02
CA LYS A 50 15.62 15.49 -12.39
C LYS A 50 15.40 15.22 -10.91
N GLU A 51 14.72 16.13 -10.20
CA GLU A 51 14.43 16.03 -8.77
C GLU A 51 13.62 14.78 -8.42
N ALA A 52 12.57 14.49 -9.20
CA ALA A 52 11.73 13.29 -8.98
C ALA A 52 12.52 11.98 -9.20
N ILE A 53 13.46 12.01 -10.16
CA ILE A 53 14.34 10.87 -10.42
C ILE A 53 15.33 10.69 -9.28
N ASP A 54 15.94 11.77 -8.78
CA ASP A 54 16.94 11.72 -7.71
C ASP A 54 16.31 11.21 -6.40
N GLU A 55 15.08 11.65 -6.07
CA GLU A 55 14.33 11.15 -4.90
C GLU A 55 14.01 9.66 -5.01
N LEU A 56 13.48 9.23 -6.15
CA LEU A 56 13.16 7.82 -6.36
C LEU A 56 14.42 6.94 -6.31
N GLN A 57 15.53 7.42 -6.86
CA GLN A 57 16.83 6.73 -6.76
C GLN A 57 17.26 6.53 -5.32
N LYS A 58 17.13 7.57 -4.49
CA LYS A 58 17.45 7.49 -3.07
C LYS A 58 16.58 6.43 -2.38
N MET A 59 15.24 6.48 -2.56
CA MET A 59 14.33 5.50 -1.99
C MET A 59 14.60 4.08 -2.47
N LEU A 60 14.83 3.89 -3.77
CA LEU A 60 15.16 2.58 -4.33
C LEU A 60 16.48 2.04 -3.78
N LYS A 61 17.50 2.90 -3.62
CA LYS A 61 18.77 2.52 -3.02
C LYS A 61 18.57 2.04 -1.57
N GLU A 62 17.81 2.79 -0.77
CA GLU A 62 17.49 2.42 0.60
C GLU A 62 16.82 1.03 0.68
N GLU A 63 15.91 0.71 -0.24
CA GLU A 63 15.25 -0.59 -0.28
C GLU A 63 16.18 -1.72 -0.76
N LEU A 64 17.05 -1.45 -1.76
CA LEU A 64 17.99 -2.45 -2.26
C LEU A 64 19.15 -2.73 -1.28
N GLU A 65 19.53 -1.78 -0.44
CA GLU A 65 20.55 -1.98 0.61
C GLU A 65 20.09 -2.98 1.69
N LYS A 66 18.77 -3.22 1.82
CA LYS A 66 18.20 -4.25 2.69
C LYS A 66 18.31 -5.67 2.08
N VAL A 67 18.56 -5.78 0.77
CA VAL A 67 18.60 -7.04 0.03
C VAL A 67 20.05 -7.56 0.00
N GLN A 68 20.24 -8.84 0.31
CA GLN A 68 21.55 -9.47 0.20
C GLN A 68 22.03 -9.43 -1.27
N PRO A 69 23.31 -9.08 -1.55
CA PRO A 69 23.80 -8.88 -2.91
C PRO A 69 23.55 -10.06 -3.86
N GLN A 70 23.64 -11.31 -3.36
CA GLN A 70 23.37 -12.52 -4.15
C GLN A 70 21.89 -12.66 -4.55
N ASN A 71 20.98 -11.95 -3.87
CA ASN A 71 19.54 -11.97 -4.15
C ASN A 71 19.08 -10.84 -5.06
N ILE A 72 20.00 -9.96 -5.52
CA ILE A 72 19.66 -8.84 -6.40
C ILE A 72 19.65 -9.31 -7.86
N LEU A 73 18.55 -9.04 -8.55
CA LEU A 73 18.31 -9.36 -9.95
C LEU A 73 17.99 -8.10 -10.76
N PRO A 74 18.10 -8.15 -12.10
CA PRO A 74 17.58 -7.09 -12.96
C PRO A 74 16.06 -6.90 -12.75
N PRO A 75 15.55 -5.64 -12.84
CA PRO A 75 14.12 -5.37 -12.71
C PRO A 75 13.31 -6.05 -13.81
N ILE A 76 12.04 -6.38 -13.52
CA ILE A 76 11.10 -6.90 -14.53
C ILE A 76 10.57 -5.73 -15.36
N PRO A 77 10.90 -5.58 -16.67
CA PRO A 77 10.55 -4.38 -17.45
C PRO A 77 9.04 -4.08 -17.47
N ARG A 78 8.19 -5.11 -17.53
CA ARG A 78 6.73 -4.98 -17.55
C ARG A 78 6.17 -4.32 -16.30
N ILE A 79 6.86 -4.43 -15.16
CA ILE A 79 6.50 -3.79 -13.89
C ILE A 79 7.31 -2.52 -13.72
N ALA A 80 8.61 -2.56 -13.98
CA ALA A 80 9.52 -1.44 -13.74
C ALA A 80 9.12 -0.17 -14.53
N VAL A 81 8.82 -0.29 -15.82
CA VAL A 81 8.47 0.88 -16.66
C VAL A 81 7.27 1.66 -16.10
N PRO A 82 6.08 1.05 -15.88
CA PRO A 82 4.95 1.79 -15.31
C PRO A 82 5.17 2.21 -13.85
N THR A 83 5.90 1.44 -13.04
CA THR A 83 6.26 1.82 -11.66
C THR A 83 7.06 3.12 -11.64
N LEU A 84 8.06 3.23 -12.51
CA LEU A 84 8.89 4.41 -12.65
C LEU A 84 8.07 5.63 -13.10
N GLN A 85 7.13 5.42 -14.02
CA GLN A 85 6.21 6.46 -14.47
C GLN A 85 5.33 6.97 -13.31
N GLY A 86 4.64 6.08 -12.61
CA GLY A 86 3.78 6.42 -11.48
C GLY A 86 4.56 7.17 -10.38
N ALA A 87 5.74 6.65 -10.00
CA ALA A 87 6.59 7.30 -8.99
C ALA A 87 7.00 8.73 -9.37
N SER A 88 7.26 8.98 -10.66
CA SER A 88 7.75 10.27 -11.14
C SER A 88 6.70 11.38 -11.16
N ILE A 89 5.43 11.03 -11.20
CA ILE A 89 4.31 11.97 -11.23
C ILE A 89 3.60 12.09 -9.87
N SER A 90 3.88 11.18 -8.94
CA SER A 90 3.33 11.24 -7.58
C SER A 90 3.98 12.37 -6.78
N ASP A 91 3.17 13.20 -6.12
CA ASP A 91 3.60 14.28 -5.22
C ASP A 91 3.62 13.84 -3.74
N GLU A 92 3.01 12.70 -3.40
CA GLU A 92 2.98 12.13 -2.06
C GLU A 92 4.19 11.20 -1.81
N GLU A 93 5.00 11.52 -0.80
CA GLU A 93 6.22 10.75 -0.48
C GLU A 93 5.92 9.28 -0.17
N ILE A 94 4.85 9.01 0.60
CA ILE A 94 4.45 7.65 0.97
C ILE A 94 4.09 6.82 -0.27
N ILE A 95 3.43 7.41 -1.25
CA ILE A 95 3.07 6.74 -2.51
C ILE A 95 4.33 6.48 -3.35
N ARG A 96 5.25 7.46 -3.46
CA ARG A 96 6.56 7.24 -4.12
C ARG A 96 7.33 6.09 -3.48
N ARG A 97 7.25 5.94 -2.15
CA ARG A 97 7.91 4.85 -1.42
C ARG A 97 7.29 3.48 -1.74
N LEU A 98 5.96 3.39 -1.92
CA LEU A 98 5.31 2.15 -2.38
C LEU A 98 5.84 1.73 -3.77
N TYR A 99 6.01 2.67 -4.69
CA TYR A 99 6.62 2.39 -6.00
C TYR A 99 8.08 1.95 -5.88
N ALA A 100 8.88 2.60 -5.02
CA ALA A 100 10.27 2.21 -4.79
C ALA A 100 10.36 0.78 -4.24
N LYS A 101 9.51 0.43 -3.26
CA LYS A 101 9.42 -0.94 -2.72
C LYS A 101 8.96 -1.95 -3.78
N LEU A 102 7.94 -1.62 -4.59
CA LEU A 102 7.50 -2.48 -5.69
C LEU A 102 8.64 -2.74 -6.68
N LEU A 103 9.38 -1.70 -7.07
CA LEU A 103 10.52 -1.83 -7.98
C LEU A 103 11.62 -2.70 -7.36
N ALA A 104 12.00 -2.44 -6.10
CA ALA A 104 12.96 -3.25 -5.36
C ALA A 104 12.49 -4.71 -5.22
N GLY A 105 11.20 -4.93 -4.96
CA GLY A 105 10.59 -6.27 -4.90
C GLY A 105 10.77 -7.05 -6.20
N THR A 106 10.66 -6.40 -7.38
CA THR A 106 10.96 -7.06 -8.67
C THR A 106 12.42 -7.44 -8.83
N MET A 107 13.30 -6.80 -8.06
CA MET A 107 14.76 -6.98 -8.11
C MET A 107 15.28 -7.89 -6.99
N ASN A 108 14.41 -8.37 -6.10
CA ASN A 108 14.73 -9.28 -5.01
C ASN A 108 14.22 -10.70 -5.31
N THR A 109 15.12 -11.71 -5.32
CA THR A 109 14.74 -13.11 -5.57
C THR A 109 13.64 -13.61 -4.64
N GLU A 110 13.58 -13.14 -3.39
CA GLU A 110 12.63 -13.59 -2.38
C GLU A 110 11.23 -12.98 -2.54
N LYS A 111 11.14 -11.74 -3.09
CA LYS A 111 9.87 -11.00 -3.27
C LYS A 111 9.37 -11.01 -4.72
N ARG A 112 10.23 -11.35 -5.69
CA ARG A 112 9.98 -11.21 -7.13
C ARG A 112 8.76 -11.98 -7.63
N GLU A 113 8.51 -13.17 -7.11
CA GLU A 113 7.38 -14.01 -7.51
C GLU A 113 6.03 -13.43 -7.05
N TYR A 114 6.03 -12.64 -5.97
CA TYR A 114 4.86 -11.95 -5.45
C TYR A 114 4.59 -10.61 -6.12
N ALA A 115 5.59 -10.04 -6.83
CA ALA A 115 5.45 -8.76 -7.51
C ALA A 115 4.53 -8.91 -8.74
N HIS A 116 3.31 -8.39 -8.64
CA HIS A 116 2.32 -8.50 -9.70
C HIS A 116 2.15 -7.17 -10.47
N PRO A 117 1.99 -7.19 -11.82
CA PRO A 117 1.79 -5.97 -12.62
C PRO A 117 0.59 -5.12 -12.20
N ALA A 118 -0.46 -5.74 -11.64
CA ALA A 118 -1.63 -5.02 -11.13
C ALA A 118 -1.30 -4.09 -9.94
N PHE A 119 -0.20 -4.33 -9.21
CA PHE A 119 0.17 -3.50 -8.05
C PHE A 119 0.50 -2.07 -8.44
N VAL A 120 1.06 -1.84 -9.62
CA VAL A 120 1.27 -0.48 -10.14
C VAL A 120 -0.05 0.27 -10.16
N ARG A 121 -1.08 -0.33 -10.77
CA ARG A 121 -2.39 0.29 -10.89
C ARG A 121 -3.07 0.48 -9.52
N MET A 122 -2.89 -0.47 -8.60
CA MET A 122 -3.42 -0.32 -7.24
C MET A 122 -2.78 0.89 -6.54
N ILE A 123 -1.46 1.08 -6.68
CA ILE A 123 -0.75 2.25 -6.13
C ILE A 123 -1.22 3.54 -6.81
N ASP A 124 -1.42 3.56 -8.14
CA ASP A 124 -1.95 4.72 -8.89
C ASP A 124 -3.32 5.20 -8.37
N GLU A 125 -4.12 4.27 -7.82
CA GLU A 125 -5.47 4.53 -7.31
C GLU A 125 -5.51 4.74 -5.78
N MET A 126 -4.36 4.77 -5.10
CA MET A 126 -4.20 5.03 -3.66
C MET A 126 -3.77 6.48 -3.39
N ASN A 127 -4.13 6.96 -2.21
CA ASN A 127 -3.59 8.17 -1.60
C ASN A 127 -2.83 7.84 -0.31
N GLU A 128 -2.23 8.87 0.31
CA GLU A 128 -1.46 8.72 1.56
C GLU A 128 -2.27 8.04 2.68
N MET A 129 -3.58 8.36 2.81
CA MET A 129 -4.41 7.76 3.86
C MET A 129 -4.66 6.28 3.59
N ASP A 130 -4.87 5.89 2.33
CA ASP A 130 -5.01 4.47 1.94
C ASP A 130 -3.78 3.66 2.34
N ALA A 131 -2.59 4.21 2.07
CA ALA A 131 -1.33 3.57 2.44
C ALA A 131 -1.16 3.43 3.96
N LYS A 132 -1.54 4.46 4.73
CA LYS A 132 -1.50 4.44 6.21
C LYS A 132 -2.47 3.41 6.79
N VAL A 133 -3.71 3.39 6.29
CA VAL A 133 -4.74 2.44 6.75
C VAL A 133 -4.34 1.01 6.39
N LEU A 134 -3.86 0.76 5.16
CA LEU A 134 -3.39 -0.56 4.77
C LEU A 134 -2.22 -1.02 5.63
N LYS A 135 -1.24 -0.14 5.89
CA LYS A 135 -0.13 -0.46 6.78
C LYS A 135 -0.62 -0.85 8.18
N ALA A 136 -1.56 -0.10 8.75
CA ALA A 136 -2.12 -0.41 10.07
C ALA A 136 -2.85 -1.77 10.07
N ILE A 137 -3.58 -2.11 9.00
CA ILE A 137 -4.23 -3.41 8.83
C ILE A 137 -3.18 -4.54 8.80
N THR A 138 -2.14 -4.37 7.98
CA THR A 138 -1.04 -5.34 7.85
C THR A 138 -0.27 -5.52 9.18
N ASP A 139 0.00 -4.42 9.90
CA ASP A 139 0.72 -4.47 11.19
C ASP A 139 -0.09 -5.20 12.27
N ILE A 140 -1.42 -5.10 12.27
CA ILE A 140 -2.32 -5.83 13.20
C ILE A 140 -2.34 -7.32 12.86
N ASN A 141 -2.32 -7.68 11.58
CA ASN A 141 -2.29 -9.06 11.07
C ASN A 141 -3.37 -9.97 11.69
N ASP A 142 -4.57 -9.44 11.90
CA ASP A 142 -5.73 -10.14 12.44
C ASP A 142 -7.02 -9.50 11.92
N SER A 143 -8.15 -10.12 12.25
CA SER A 143 -9.48 -9.56 11.97
C SER A 143 -9.72 -8.29 12.79
N ILE A 144 -10.06 -7.19 12.13
CA ILE A 144 -10.26 -5.89 12.77
C ILE A 144 -11.76 -5.60 12.87
N PRO A 145 -12.28 -5.38 14.09
CA PRO A 145 -13.67 -4.96 14.27
C PRO A 145 -13.87 -3.55 13.73
N VAL A 146 -14.92 -3.40 12.93
CA VAL A 146 -15.36 -2.14 12.33
C VAL A 146 -16.85 -2.00 12.54
N ALA A 147 -17.33 -0.80 12.78
CA ALA A 147 -18.74 -0.52 12.98
C ALA A 147 -19.28 0.51 12.00
N ARG A 148 -20.49 0.30 11.54
CA ARG A 148 -21.33 1.36 11.00
C ARG A 148 -22.18 1.90 12.14
N VAL A 149 -21.82 3.09 12.62
CA VAL A 149 -22.51 3.75 13.74
C VAL A 149 -23.52 4.74 13.17
N THR A 150 -24.79 4.61 13.60
CA THR A 150 -25.87 5.54 13.20
C THR A 150 -26.61 6.08 14.42
N PHE A 151 -27.03 7.34 14.35
CA PHE A 151 -27.87 7.97 15.38
C PHE A 151 -29.31 7.99 14.90
N ASN A 152 -30.14 7.18 15.53
CA ASN A 152 -31.49 6.87 15.09
C ASN A 152 -32.55 7.61 15.91
N PHE A 153 -33.68 7.95 15.28
CA PHE A 153 -34.89 8.49 15.91
C PHE A 153 -36.12 8.08 15.07
N GLU A 154 -37.15 7.61 15.69
CA GLU A 154 -38.45 7.29 15.04
C GLU A 154 -38.32 6.45 13.75
N GLY A 155 -37.43 5.44 13.74
CA GLY A 155 -37.17 4.59 12.59
C GLY A 155 -36.32 5.25 11.45
N LYS A 156 -35.84 6.48 11.64
CA LYS A 156 -34.96 7.23 10.76
C LYS A 156 -33.59 7.37 11.40
N TYR A 157 -32.61 7.86 10.64
CA TYR A 157 -31.26 8.18 11.16
C TYR A 157 -30.79 9.55 10.68
N LEU A 158 -29.87 10.15 11.45
CA LEU A 158 -29.21 11.39 11.06
C LEU A 158 -28.16 11.07 9.99
N THR A 159 -28.29 11.67 8.82
CA THR A 159 -27.30 11.58 7.73
C THR A 159 -26.04 12.34 8.09
N HIS A 160 -24.89 11.82 7.68
CA HIS A 160 -23.57 12.45 7.87
C HIS A 160 -23.18 12.76 9.33
N ALA A 161 -23.87 12.18 10.30
CA ALA A 161 -23.51 12.34 11.71
C ALA A 161 -22.22 11.59 12.07
N MET A 162 -22.00 10.46 11.40
CA MET A 162 -20.83 9.59 11.54
C MET A 162 -20.24 9.25 10.17
N PRO A 163 -18.94 8.89 10.07
CA PRO A 163 -18.38 8.24 8.89
C PRO A 163 -19.10 6.92 8.60
N HIS A 164 -19.01 6.44 7.35
CA HIS A 164 -19.68 5.20 6.95
C HIS A 164 -19.16 3.98 7.73
N PHE A 165 -17.83 3.91 7.89
CA PHE A 165 -17.16 2.92 8.73
C PHE A 165 -16.30 3.61 9.78
N TYR A 166 -16.28 3.08 10.98
CA TYR A 166 -15.44 3.53 12.09
C TYR A 166 -14.81 2.32 12.79
N SER A 167 -13.53 2.43 13.10
CA SER A 167 -12.84 1.50 13.98
C SER A 167 -11.88 2.26 14.88
N MET A 168 -11.93 1.98 16.17
CA MET A 168 -11.02 2.56 17.16
C MET A 168 -9.57 2.12 16.97
N HIS A 169 -9.32 1.04 16.20
CA HIS A 169 -7.98 0.59 15.86
C HIS A 169 -7.23 1.55 14.93
N PHE A 170 -7.96 2.47 14.30
CA PHE A 170 -7.38 3.48 13.40
C PHE A 170 -7.39 4.90 14.02
N ASP A 171 -7.78 5.02 15.29
CA ASP A 171 -7.78 6.31 16.00
C ASP A 171 -6.36 6.91 15.98
N GLY A 172 -6.27 8.18 15.59
CA GLY A 172 -5.00 8.90 15.51
C GLY A 172 -4.26 8.79 14.17
N LEU A 173 -4.71 7.97 13.21
CA LEU A 173 -4.13 7.94 11.86
C LEU A 173 -4.45 9.19 11.04
N GLY A 174 -5.60 9.82 11.32
CA GLY A 174 -6.05 11.02 10.62
C GLY A 174 -7.52 11.33 10.88
N ASN A 175 -8.19 11.96 9.92
CA ASN A 175 -9.63 12.24 10.00
C ASN A 175 -10.44 10.97 9.75
N GLU A 176 -11.44 10.72 10.58
CA GLU A 176 -12.23 9.48 10.56
C GLU A 176 -13.05 9.31 9.26
N TYR A 177 -13.43 10.42 8.60
CA TYR A 177 -14.08 10.34 7.28
C TYR A 177 -13.10 9.95 6.17
N ASP A 178 -11.83 10.38 6.27
CA ASP A 178 -10.78 10.00 5.34
C ASP A 178 -10.42 8.51 5.53
N ILE A 179 -10.30 8.07 6.79
CA ILE A 179 -10.10 6.65 7.14
C ILE A 179 -11.24 5.79 6.59
N SER A 180 -12.51 6.22 6.77
CA SER A 180 -13.67 5.52 6.24
C SER A 180 -13.62 5.38 4.72
N ARG A 181 -13.24 6.46 4.00
CA ARG A 181 -13.07 6.42 2.53
C ARG A 181 -11.94 5.48 2.11
N SER A 182 -10.86 5.44 2.89
CA SER A 182 -9.74 4.53 2.64
C SER A 182 -10.13 3.07 2.84
N ILE A 183 -10.94 2.75 3.86
CA ILE A 183 -11.49 1.39 4.02
C ILE A 183 -12.29 0.97 2.78
N GLU A 184 -13.16 1.87 2.28
CA GLU A 184 -13.94 1.61 1.06
C GLU A 184 -13.05 1.47 -0.18
N ASN A 185 -12.03 2.33 -0.33
CA ASN A 185 -11.10 2.27 -1.45
C ASN A 185 -10.25 1.00 -1.43
N LEU A 186 -9.68 0.63 -0.29
CA LEU A 186 -8.88 -0.60 -0.15
C LEU A 186 -9.71 -1.86 -0.43
N SER A 187 -10.99 -1.87 -0.02
CA SER A 187 -11.94 -2.94 -0.36
C SER A 187 -12.23 -2.98 -1.86
N ARG A 188 -12.43 -1.80 -2.50
CA ARG A 188 -12.61 -1.68 -3.96
C ARG A 188 -11.37 -2.15 -4.74
N LEU A 189 -10.17 -1.86 -4.24
CA LEU A 189 -8.90 -2.33 -4.80
C LEU A 189 -8.65 -3.82 -4.56
N ASN A 190 -9.56 -4.49 -3.83
CA ASN A 190 -9.44 -5.90 -3.45
C ASN A 190 -8.16 -6.20 -2.66
N LEU A 191 -7.73 -5.27 -1.82
CA LEU A 191 -6.62 -5.46 -0.87
C LEU A 191 -7.10 -5.96 0.49
N ILE A 192 -8.36 -5.68 0.81
CA ILE A 192 -9.03 -6.13 2.04
C ILE A 192 -10.41 -6.69 1.72
N ASN A 193 -10.88 -7.59 2.57
CA ASN A 193 -12.27 -8.01 2.63
C ASN A 193 -12.97 -7.24 3.75
N LEU A 194 -14.15 -6.72 3.46
CA LEU A 194 -15.04 -6.08 4.42
C LEU A 194 -16.31 -6.92 4.53
N PHE A 195 -16.48 -7.60 5.65
CA PHE A 195 -17.59 -8.52 5.90
C PHE A 195 -18.66 -7.87 6.78
N ASP A 196 -19.93 -8.16 6.51
CA ASP A 196 -21.04 -7.95 7.44
C ASP A 196 -21.01 -9.08 8.47
N GLY A 197 -20.68 -8.75 9.71
CA GLY A 197 -20.55 -9.71 10.80
C GLY A 197 -19.46 -9.32 11.82
N SER A 198 -19.49 -10.01 12.96
CA SER A 198 -18.67 -9.71 14.12
C SER A 198 -17.37 -10.50 14.17
N VAL A 199 -16.34 -9.88 14.74
CA VAL A 199 -15.11 -10.55 15.17
C VAL A 199 -15.38 -11.35 16.44
N THR A 200 -14.90 -12.58 16.49
CA THR A 200 -15.01 -13.43 17.68
C THR A 200 -14.29 -12.78 18.87
N ASN A 201 -14.93 -12.80 20.04
CA ASN A 201 -14.40 -12.24 21.30
C ASN A 201 -14.23 -10.72 21.35
N PHE A 202 -14.90 -9.96 20.47
CA PHE A 202 -14.97 -8.51 20.55
C PHE A 202 -16.41 -8.05 20.87
N ASP A 203 -16.57 -7.20 21.90
CA ASP A 203 -17.88 -6.61 22.25
C ASP A 203 -18.11 -5.31 21.45
N TYR A 204 -18.91 -5.37 20.41
CA TYR A 204 -19.22 -4.20 19.56
C TYR A 204 -19.93 -3.05 20.31
N LYS A 205 -20.45 -3.28 21.54
CA LYS A 205 -20.92 -2.19 22.39
C LYS A 205 -19.80 -1.26 22.86
N GLU A 206 -18.55 -1.66 22.75
CA GLU A 206 -17.40 -0.77 23.00
C GLU A 206 -17.39 0.43 22.06
N PHE A 207 -17.90 0.28 20.84
CA PHE A 207 -18.03 1.40 19.91
C PHE A 207 -18.95 2.52 20.45
N GLU A 208 -20.00 2.19 21.20
CA GLU A 208 -20.86 3.20 21.84
C GLU A 208 -20.10 4.01 22.90
N ARG A 209 -19.07 3.41 23.51
CA ARG A 209 -18.24 4.01 24.55
C ARG A 209 -17.04 4.76 24.01
N ALA A 210 -16.70 4.56 22.74
CA ALA A 210 -15.56 5.21 22.09
C ALA A 210 -15.67 6.73 22.19
N PRO A 211 -14.59 7.44 22.58
CA PRO A 211 -14.62 8.90 22.78
C PRO A 211 -15.12 9.67 21.55
N TYR A 212 -14.71 9.26 20.37
CA TYR A 212 -15.16 9.87 19.12
C TYR A 212 -16.69 9.74 18.95
N VAL A 213 -17.23 8.54 19.12
CA VAL A 213 -18.67 8.29 18.97
C VAL A 213 -19.47 9.07 20.00
N LYS A 214 -19.04 9.08 21.28
CA LYS A 214 -19.67 9.87 22.35
C LYS A 214 -19.72 11.36 22.02
N ASN A 215 -18.59 11.94 21.64
CA ASN A 215 -18.51 13.36 21.30
C ASN A 215 -19.44 13.71 20.13
N ARG A 216 -19.52 12.85 19.12
CA ARG A 216 -20.42 13.02 17.98
C ARG A 216 -21.88 12.88 18.38
N PHE A 217 -22.18 11.93 19.26
CA PHE A 217 -23.54 11.71 19.77
C PHE A 217 -24.02 12.89 20.62
N ASP A 218 -23.22 13.36 21.56
CA ASP A 218 -23.53 14.51 22.41
C ASP A 218 -23.78 15.77 21.58
N TYR A 219 -22.95 16.01 20.55
CA TYR A 219 -23.16 17.08 19.57
C TYR A 219 -24.50 16.91 18.83
N ALA A 220 -24.83 15.71 18.39
CA ALA A 220 -26.07 15.42 17.69
C ALA A 220 -27.30 15.64 18.59
N VAL A 221 -27.27 15.20 19.86
CA VAL A 221 -28.31 15.44 20.84
C VAL A 221 -28.52 16.94 21.08
N LYS A 222 -27.44 17.68 21.29
CA LYS A 222 -27.48 19.14 21.51
C LYS A 222 -28.14 19.89 20.35
N ASN A 223 -27.92 19.45 19.11
CA ASN A 223 -28.44 20.10 17.90
C ASN A 223 -29.81 19.58 17.45
N ASN A 224 -30.36 18.58 18.14
CA ASN A 224 -31.70 18.01 17.88
C ASN A 224 -32.44 17.76 19.19
N PRO A 225 -32.68 18.79 19.99
CA PRO A 225 -33.25 18.63 21.35
C PRO A 225 -34.67 18.05 21.36
N GLU A 226 -35.40 18.19 20.24
CA GLU A 226 -36.76 17.66 20.05
C GLU A 226 -36.80 16.16 19.71
N ARG A 227 -35.64 15.52 19.46
CA ARG A 227 -35.54 14.13 19.02
C ARG A 227 -34.89 13.26 20.08
N GLN A 228 -35.52 12.14 20.36
CA GLN A 228 -34.92 11.12 21.22
C GLN A 228 -33.96 10.28 20.36
N LEU A 229 -32.67 10.64 20.37
CA LEU A 229 -31.66 9.92 19.63
C LEU A 229 -31.21 8.67 20.37
N THR A 230 -30.92 7.61 19.61
CA THR A 230 -30.30 6.37 20.08
C THR A 230 -29.14 5.99 19.15
N ILE A 231 -28.12 5.35 19.72
CA ILE A 231 -26.99 4.81 18.93
C ILE A 231 -27.40 3.42 18.43
N LYS A 232 -27.18 3.18 17.14
CA LYS A 232 -27.28 1.83 16.54
C LYS A 232 -25.93 1.45 15.96
N ILE A 233 -25.46 0.26 16.30
CA ILE A 233 -24.24 -0.34 15.79
C ILE A 233 -24.64 -1.44 14.79
N SER A 234 -24.03 -1.41 13.60
CA SER A 234 -24.00 -2.55 12.68
C SER A 234 -22.56 -3.06 12.62
N GLU A 235 -22.41 -4.35 12.79
CA GLU A 235 -21.12 -5.01 13.01
C GLU A 235 -20.48 -5.39 11.67
N TYR A 236 -19.24 -5.01 11.48
CA TYR A 236 -18.42 -5.36 10.31
C TYR A 236 -17.04 -5.83 10.76
N THR A 237 -16.37 -6.54 9.87
CA THR A 237 -15.02 -7.04 10.09
C THR A 237 -14.17 -6.76 8.86
N ILE A 238 -12.97 -6.24 9.06
CA ILE A 238 -11.93 -6.15 8.03
C ILE A 238 -10.95 -7.32 8.20
N GLN A 239 -10.57 -7.93 7.08
CA GLN A 239 -9.45 -8.86 6.98
C GLN A 239 -8.63 -8.53 5.73
N GLU A 240 -7.31 -8.62 5.83
CA GLU A 240 -6.44 -8.65 4.66
C GLU A 240 -6.72 -9.92 3.86
N ASN A 241 -6.81 -9.82 2.54
CA ASN A 241 -6.98 -10.98 1.67
C ASN A 241 -5.65 -11.41 1.03
N ASP A 242 -5.64 -12.51 0.28
CA ASP A 242 -4.42 -13.05 -0.33
C ASP A 242 -3.69 -12.04 -1.22
N ILE A 243 -4.42 -11.23 -2.00
CA ILE A 243 -3.84 -10.19 -2.84
C ILE A 243 -3.29 -9.04 -2.00
N GLY A 244 -4.03 -8.64 -0.94
CA GLY A 244 -3.58 -7.66 0.05
C GLY A 244 -2.29 -8.11 0.73
N HIS A 245 -2.25 -9.35 1.18
CA HIS A 245 -1.05 -9.93 1.81
C HIS A 245 0.16 -9.93 0.86
N GLN A 246 -0.03 -10.33 -0.40
CA GLN A 246 1.04 -10.26 -1.41
C GLN A 246 1.48 -8.82 -1.67
N PHE A 247 0.52 -7.88 -1.80
CA PHE A 247 0.80 -6.46 -1.97
C PHE A 247 1.58 -5.90 -0.77
N ALA A 248 1.12 -6.20 0.44
CA ALA A 248 1.78 -5.76 1.67
C ALA A 248 3.22 -6.29 1.79
N ASN A 249 3.44 -7.55 1.48
CA ASN A 249 4.78 -8.16 1.49
C ASN A 249 5.75 -7.47 0.53
N VAL A 250 5.27 -7.03 -0.64
CA VAL A 250 6.13 -6.39 -1.66
C VAL A 250 6.24 -4.87 -1.46
N CYS A 251 5.13 -4.20 -1.08
CA CYS A 251 5.02 -2.75 -1.14
C CYS A 251 4.96 -2.04 0.23
N ILE A 252 4.62 -2.77 1.32
CA ILE A 252 4.42 -2.17 2.65
C ILE A 252 5.51 -2.61 3.64
N LEU A 253 5.70 -3.93 3.78
CA LEU A 253 6.63 -4.50 4.76
C LEU A 253 8.09 -4.31 4.35
N ASP A 254 8.95 -4.20 5.36
CA ASP A 254 10.41 -4.10 5.18
C ASP A 254 11.06 -5.47 4.94
#